data_72aba4a30f0f2a1a30c90a9ee1cc6e24
#
_entry.id   72aba4a30f0f2a1a30c90a9ee1cc6e24
#
_cell.length_a   1.000
_cell.length_b   1.000
_cell.length_c   1.000
_cell.angle_alpha   90.00
_cell.angle_beta   90.00
_cell.angle_gamma   90.00
#
_symmetry.space_group_name_H-M   'P 1'
#
loop_
_entity.id
_entity.type
_entity.pdbx_description
1 polymer ?
#
loop_
_entity_poly.entity_id
_entity_poly.type
_entity_poly.pdbx_seq_one_letter_code
_entity_poly.pdbx_strand_id
1 'polypeptide(L)'
;MIKMFLSLMMIFISFLLYFLNHPLSMGLMILIQTLLTCLLSGMMISTYWFSYILFLTFLGGLLVMFIYVSSIASNELFMISSTMKIITMFFYNYIFFIQMLNMYNLKWMNLFKNLEMNNFFNFMFINMENNINLNKLYNNQTFLIMMMMIIYLFIALIAVVKITNIMSGPLRMSI
;
A
#
# COMPACT_ATOMS: atom_id res chain seq x y z
N MET A 1 14.58 14.26 -0.60
CA MET A 1 13.35 15.06 -0.48
C MET A 1 12.11 14.22 -0.71
N ILE A 2 11.91 13.66 -1.89
CA ILE A 2 10.70 12.89 -2.26
C ILE A 2 10.45 11.72 -1.31
N LYS A 3 11.48 10.95 -0.93
CA LYS A 3 11.34 9.81 0.02
C LYS A 3 10.80 10.24 1.38
N MET A 4 11.28 11.36 1.89
CA MET A 4 10.83 11.91 3.17
C MET A 4 9.38 12.40 3.09
N PHE A 5 9.02 13.07 2.00
CA PHE A 5 7.65 13.50 1.75
C PHE A 5 6.69 12.30 1.70
N LEU A 6 7.04 11.25 0.94
CA LEU A 6 6.22 10.04 0.84
C LEU A 6 6.06 9.33 2.20
N SER A 7 7.13 9.24 3.00
CA SER A 7 7.04 8.62 4.33
C SER A 7 6.16 9.40 5.29
N LEU A 8 6.23 10.74 5.29
CA LEU A 8 5.36 11.59 6.09
C LEU A 8 3.90 11.50 5.64
N MET A 9 3.65 11.46 4.33
CA MET A 9 2.31 11.26 3.78
C MET A 9 1.72 9.90 4.18
N MET A 10 2.54 8.84 4.21
CA MET A 10 2.09 7.52 4.67
C MET A 10 1.64 7.54 6.13
N ILE A 11 2.42 8.16 7.02
CA ILE A 11 2.07 8.28 8.44
C ILE A 11 0.77 9.08 8.58
N PHE A 12 0.61 10.15 7.82
CA PHE A 12 -0.59 10.96 7.85
C PHE A 12 -1.84 10.19 7.41
N ILE A 13 -1.79 9.46 6.30
CA ILE A 13 -2.94 8.68 5.83
C ILE A 13 -3.27 7.55 6.81
N SER A 14 -2.26 6.89 7.39
CA SER A 14 -2.44 5.90 8.43
C SER A 14 -3.20 6.47 9.65
N PHE A 15 -2.88 7.69 10.06
CA PHE A 15 -3.58 8.38 11.13
C PHE A 15 -5.03 8.72 10.76
N LEU A 16 -5.26 9.18 9.52
CA LEU A 16 -6.62 9.45 9.03
C LEU A 16 -7.50 8.20 8.99
N LEU A 17 -6.93 7.04 8.63
CA LEU A 17 -7.66 5.77 8.60
C LEU A 17 -8.28 5.42 9.95
N TYR A 18 -7.63 5.79 11.05
CA TYR A 18 -8.15 5.51 12.39
C TYR A 18 -9.46 6.24 12.70
N PHE A 19 -9.71 7.39 12.10
CA PHE A 19 -10.91 8.20 12.33
C PHE A 19 -12.06 7.91 11.36
N LEU A 20 -11.82 7.09 10.34
CA LEU A 20 -12.84 6.77 9.35
C LEU A 20 -13.63 5.54 9.77
N ASN A 21 -14.95 5.69 9.87
CA ASN A 21 -15.85 4.59 10.22
C ASN A 21 -16.57 4.00 8.99
N HIS A 22 -16.64 4.76 7.90
CA HIS A 22 -17.38 4.33 6.71
C HIS A 22 -16.52 3.38 5.84
N PRO A 23 -17.00 2.18 5.48
CA PRO A 23 -16.19 1.17 4.81
C PRO A 23 -15.72 1.61 3.41
N LEU A 24 -16.50 2.39 2.68
CA LEU A 24 -16.15 2.89 1.36
C LEU A 24 -15.00 3.91 1.45
N SER A 25 -15.03 4.82 2.43
CA SER A 25 -13.94 5.79 2.63
C SER A 25 -12.66 5.12 3.12
N MET A 26 -12.77 4.10 3.99
CA MET A 26 -11.61 3.30 4.41
C MET A 26 -10.96 2.61 3.23
N GLY A 27 -11.75 1.97 2.35
CA GLY A 27 -11.23 1.30 1.15
C GLY A 27 -10.48 2.25 0.23
N LEU A 28 -11.02 3.46 -0.01
CA LEU A 28 -10.36 4.47 -0.83
C LEU A 28 -9.04 4.95 -0.22
N MET A 29 -9.00 5.17 1.08
CA MET A 29 -7.76 5.57 1.79
C MET A 29 -6.72 4.45 1.79
N ILE A 30 -7.12 3.19 1.94
CA ILE A 30 -6.22 2.03 1.81
C ILE A 30 -5.62 1.98 0.41
N LEU A 31 -6.40 2.27 -0.64
CA LEU A 31 -5.92 2.31 -2.01
C LEU A 31 -4.86 3.40 -2.22
N ILE A 32 -5.07 4.60 -1.67
CA ILE A 32 -4.07 5.67 -1.70
C ILE A 32 -2.82 5.25 -0.90
N GLN A 33 -3.00 4.63 0.24
CA GLN A 33 -1.88 4.17 1.07
C GLN A 33 -1.06 3.08 0.37
N THR A 34 -1.70 2.13 -0.33
CA THR A 34 -0.98 1.12 -1.12
C THR A 34 -0.18 1.73 -2.26
N LEU A 35 -0.70 2.76 -2.92
CA LEU A 35 0.03 3.52 -3.93
C LEU A 35 1.29 4.16 -3.34
N LEU A 36 1.18 4.84 -2.19
CA LEU A 36 2.32 5.47 -1.53
C LEU A 36 3.35 4.45 -1.04
N THR A 37 2.91 3.29 -0.50
CA THR A 37 3.82 2.21 -0.09
C THR A 37 4.60 1.67 -1.27
N CYS A 38 3.96 1.47 -2.43
CA CYS A 38 4.61 0.99 -3.64
C CYS A 38 5.62 2.00 -4.19
N LEU A 39 5.30 3.29 -4.17
CA LEU A 39 6.25 4.33 -4.57
C LEU A 39 7.46 4.39 -3.64
N LEU A 40 7.22 4.32 -2.33
CA LEU A 40 8.29 4.38 -1.34
C LEU A 40 9.18 3.14 -1.42
N SER A 41 8.61 1.94 -1.52
CA SER A 41 9.37 0.69 -1.67
C SER A 41 10.18 0.68 -2.97
N GLY A 42 9.62 1.17 -4.08
CA GLY A 42 10.33 1.30 -5.35
C GLY A 42 11.53 2.23 -5.27
N MET A 43 11.44 3.32 -4.49
CA MET A 43 12.57 4.23 -4.27
C MET A 43 13.64 3.66 -3.33
N MET A 44 13.30 2.67 -2.51
CA MET A 44 14.26 2.03 -1.58
C MET A 44 15.00 0.86 -2.21
N ILE A 45 14.42 0.22 -3.21
CA ILE A 45 15.01 -0.91 -3.93
C ILE A 45 15.71 -0.40 -5.21
N SER A 46 16.67 -1.14 -5.71
CA SER A 46 17.42 -0.78 -6.93
C SER A 46 16.56 -0.80 -8.19
N THR A 47 15.52 -1.63 -8.24
CA THR A 47 14.63 -1.81 -9.39
C THR A 47 13.17 -1.64 -9.01
N TYR A 48 12.36 -0.98 -9.86
CA TYR A 48 10.94 -0.77 -9.64
C TYR A 48 10.05 -1.99 -9.92
N TRP A 49 10.60 -3.06 -10.44
CA TRP A 49 9.85 -4.23 -10.90
C TRP A 49 8.98 -4.87 -9.81
N PHE A 50 9.55 -5.11 -8.63
CA PHE A 50 8.81 -5.67 -7.50
C PHE A 50 7.73 -4.74 -6.95
N SER A 51 8.00 -3.45 -6.88
CA SER A 51 7.01 -2.47 -6.43
C SER A 51 5.83 -2.36 -7.39
N TYR A 52 6.07 -2.51 -8.69
CA TYR A 52 5.02 -2.56 -9.70
C TYR A 52 4.11 -3.78 -9.54
N ILE A 53 4.69 -4.98 -9.38
CA ILE A 53 3.92 -6.22 -9.15
C ILE A 53 3.09 -6.10 -7.86
N LEU A 54 3.70 -5.58 -6.79
CA LEU A 54 3.02 -5.38 -5.51
C LEU A 54 1.82 -4.44 -5.68
N PHE A 55 1.99 -3.34 -6.37
CA PHE A 55 0.89 -2.41 -6.65
C PHE A 55 -0.22 -3.07 -7.46
N LEU A 56 0.13 -3.81 -8.51
CA LEU A 56 -0.85 -4.45 -9.39
C LEU A 56 -1.66 -5.53 -8.66
N THR A 57 -1.03 -6.34 -7.81
CA THR A 57 -1.72 -7.38 -7.03
C THR A 57 -2.64 -6.79 -5.96
N PHE A 58 -2.18 -5.78 -5.23
CA PHE A 58 -3.02 -5.09 -4.23
C PHE A 58 -4.18 -4.33 -4.87
N LEU A 59 -3.92 -3.60 -5.96
CA LEU A 59 -4.95 -2.86 -6.67
C LEU A 59 -6.02 -3.82 -7.21
N GLY A 60 -5.63 -4.97 -7.78
CA GLY A 60 -6.57 -5.99 -8.25
C GLY A 60 -7.45 -6.54 -7.14
N GLY A 61 -6.86 -6.91 -6.00
CA GLY A 61 -7.62 -7.41 -4.83
C GLY A 61 -8.54 -6.36 -4.21
N LEU A 62 -8.05 -5.14 -4.03
CA LEU A 62 -8.84 -4.04 -3.48
C LEU A 62 -9.98 -3.60 -4.42
N LEU A 63 -9.75 -3.64 -5.74
CA LEU A 63 -10.77 -3.28 -6.71
C LEU A 63 -11.98 -4.21 -6.61
N VAL A 64 -11.76 -5.52 -6.49
CA VAL A 64 -12.85 -6.49 -6.29
C VAL A 64 -13.58 -6.19 -4.99
N MET A 65 -12.87 -5.98 -3.89
CA MET A 65 -13.48 -5.62 -2.60
C MET A 65 -14.30 -4.33 -2.70
N PHE A 66 -13.80 -3.33 -3.44
CA PHE A 66 -14.49 -2.05 -3.65
C PHE A 66 -15.79 -2.18 -4.41
N ILE A 67 -15.85 -3.06 -5.41
CA ILE A 67 -17.07 -3.35 -6.16
C ILE A 67 -18.14 -3.93 -5.23
N TYR A 68 -17.78 -4.89 -4.37
CA TYR A 68 -18.72 -5.46 -3.39
C TYR A 68 -19.22 -4.41 -2.40
N VAL A 69 -18.31 -3.63 -1.83
CA VAL A 69 -18.66 -2.59 -0.84
C VAL A 69 -19.55 -1.52 -1.48
N SER A 70 -19.25 -1.07 -2.69
CA SER A 70 -20.06 -0.07 -3.38
C SER A 70 -21.45 -0.58 -3.73
N SER A 71 -21.60 -1.87 -4.04
CA SER A 71 -22.91 -2.46 -4.33
C SER A 71 -23.81 -2.55 -3.08
N ILE A 72 -23.22 -2.78 -1.91
CA ILE A 72 -23.97 -2.89 -0.64
C ILE A 72 -24.24 -1.50 -0.05
N ALA A 73 -23.29 -0.60 -0.12
CA ALA A 73 -23.34 0.72 0.52
C ALA A 73 -23.81 1.84 -0.44
N SER A 74 -24.47 1.52 -1.53
CA SER A 74 -24.91 2.49 -2.54
C SER A 74 -25.89 3.56 -2.02
N ASN A 75 -26.61 3.27 -0.95
CA ASN A 75 -27.61 4.18 -0.34
C ASN A 75 -27.07 5.00 0.83
N GLU A 76 -25.81 4.82 1.25
CA GLU A 76 -25.25 5.58 2.36
C GLU A 76 -24.66 6.91 1.88
N LEU A 77 -25.20 8.02 2.41
CA LEU A 77 -24.67 9.36 2.13
C LEU A 77 -23.34 9.57 2.83
N PHE A 78 -22.31 9.80 2.06
CA PHE A 78 -20.97 10.07 2.53
C PHE A 78 -20.88 11.51 3.07
N MET A 79 -20.99 11.67 4.38
CA MET A 79 -20.83 12.98 5.06
C MET A 79 -19.48 13.05 5.77
N ILE A 80 -18.56 13.83 5.21
CA ILE A 80 -17.30 14.15 5.90
C ILE A 80 -17.59 15.22 6.94
N SER A 81 -17.37 14.93 8.22
CA SER A 81 -17.53 15.90 9.31
C SER A 81 -16.59 17.10 9.14
N SER A 82 -17.07 18.28 9.50
CA SER A 82 -16.27 19.53 9.41
C SER A 82 -15.00 19.47 10.26
N THR A 83 -15.05 18.77 11.39
CA THR A 83 -13.89 18.53 12.26
C THR A 83 -12.78 17.74 11.55
N MET A 84 -13.15 16.72 10.76
CA MET A 84 -12.18 15.95 9.98
C MET A 84 -11.49 16.79 8.92
N LYS A 85 -12.22 17.71 8.24
CA LYS A 85 -11.63 18.63 7.26
C LYS A 85 -10.60 19.55 7.89
N ILE A 86 -10.89 20.09 9.08
CA ILE A 86 -9.98 20.97 9.82
C ILE A 86 -8.72 20.21 10.24
N ILE A 87 -8.86 19.00 10.78
CA ILE A 87 -7.74 18.15 11.20
C ILE A 87 -6.85 17.83 10.00
N THR A 88 -7.42 17.45 8.86
CA THR A 88 -6.65 17.15 7.64
C THR A 88 -5.87 18.35 7.14
N MET A 89 -6.46 19.56 7.20
CA MET A 89 -5.80 20.79 6.79
C MET A 89 -4.62 21.15 7.70
N PHE A 90 -4.78 21.00 9.02
CA PHE A 90 -3.68 21.25 9.99
C PHE A 90 -2.51 20.27 9.78
N PHE A 91 -2.78 18.98 9.61
CA PHE A 91 -1.74 17.99 9.37
C PHE A 91 -1.02 18.20 8.03
N TYR A 92 -1.73 18.60 6.99
CA TYR A 92 -1.11 18.91 5.70
C TYR A 92 -0.12 20.08 5.82
N ASN A 93 -0.53 21.16 6.50
CA ASN A 93 0.36 22.29 6.79
C ASN A 93 1.57 21.88 7.64
N TYR A 94 1.38 21.01 8.63
CA TYR A 94 2.46 20.48 9.47
C TYR A 94 3.49 19.67 8.66
N ILE A 95 3.03 18.80 7.78
CA ILE A 95 3.91 18.03 6.88
C ILE A 95 4.70 18.97 5.97
N PHE A 96 4.05 19.95 5.39
CA PHE A 96 4.69 20.96 4.54
C PHE A 96 5.76 21.74 5.30
N PHE A 97 5.47 22.14 6.54
CA PHE A 97 6.41 22.84 7.40
C PHE A 97 7.65 21.99 7.74
N ILE A 98 7.45 20.72 8.13
CA ILE A 98 8.57 19.78 8.38
C ILE A 98 9.42 19.59 7.12
N GLN A 99 8.80 19.51 5.95
CA GLN A 99 9.51 19.37 4.70
C GLN A 99 10.38 20.57 4.40
N MET A 100 9.90 21.77 4.65
CA MET A 100 10.65 23.02 4.51
C MET A 100 11.87 23.05 5.45
N LEU A 101 11.71 22.68 6.72
CA LEU A 101 12.81 22.63 7.70
C LEU A 101 13.92 21.64 7.29
N ASN A 102 13.55 20.51 6.70
CA ASN A 102 14.49 19.46 6.30
C ASN A 102 15.03 19.61 4.87
N MET A 103 14.71 20.71 4.19
CA MET A 103 15.24 20.96 2.84
C MET A 103 16.78 20.93 2.78
N TYR A 104 17.44 21.38 3.83
CA TYR A 104 18.89 21.47 3.91
C TYR A 104 19.58 20.17 4.39
N ASN A 105 18.86 19.24 5.00
CA ASN A 105 19.38 17.98 5.52
C ASN A 105 19.26 16.84 4.49
N LEU A 106 20.08 16.87 3.45
CA LEU A 106 20.09 15.86 2.36
C LEU A 106 20.60 14.48 2.77
N LYS A 107 21.20 14.34 3.97
CA LYS A 107 21.84 13.08 4.41
C LYS A 107 20.85 12.02 4.90
N TRP A 108 19.71 12.40 5.35
CA TRP A 108 18.69 11.49 5.85
C TRP A 108 17.92 10.84 4.67
N MET A 109 17.95 9.53 4.53
CA MET A 109 17.31 8.73 3.46
C MET A 109 17.97 8.72 2.06
N ASN A 110 19.15 9.30 1.87
CA ASN A 110 19.85 9.23 0.57
C ASN A 110 20.75 7.98 0.41
N LEU A 111 20.63 7.00 1.33
CA LEU A 111 21.50 5.83 1.37
C LEU A 111 21.31 4.85 0.19
N PHE A 112 20.18 4.89 -0.51
CA PHE A 112 19.91 3.99 -1.63
C PHE A 112 19.75 4.79 -2.92
N LYS A 113 20.65 4.58 -3.87
CA LYS A 113 20.54 5.08 -5.24
C LYS A 113 19.81 4.04 -6.07
N ASN A 114 18.80 4.46 -6.79
CA ASN A 114 18.09 3.62 -7.73
C ASN A 114 18.91 3.52 -9.01
N LEU A 115 19.21 2.31 -9.46
CA LEU A 115 20.02 2.06 -10.66
C LEU A 115 19.31 2.56 -11.92
N GLU A 116 18.00 2.43 -11.97
CA GLU A 116 17.19 2.87 -13.12
C GLU A 116 17.20 4.38 -13.32
N MET A 117 17.35 5.17 -12.24
CA MET A 117 17.47 6.64 -12.34
C MET A 117 18.84 7.12 -12.85
N ASN A 118 19.88 6.30 -12.70
CA ASN A 118 21.23 6.67 -13.13
C ASN A 118 21.59 6.18 -14.54
N ASN A 119 20.89 5.19 -15.08
CA ASN A 119 21.30 4.45 -16.28
C ASN A 119 20.41 4.69 -17.51
N PHE A 120 19.95 5.92 -17.73
CA PHE A 120 19.14 6.24 -18.91
C PHE A 120 19.86 5.89 -20.23
N PHE A 121 21.18 5.82 -20.25
CA PHE A 121 21.99 5.50 -21.43
C PHE A 121 22.42 4.02 -21.54
N ASN A 122 22.36 3.21 -20.49
CA ASN A 122 22.84 1.83 -20.48
C ASN A 122 21.71 0.77 -20.65
N PHE A 123 20.50 1.19 -20.95
CA PHE A 123 19.31 0.32 -21.03
C PHE A 123 19.34 -0.72 -22.17
N MET A 124 20.33 -0.68 -23.05
CA MET A 124 20.34 -1.58 -24.22
C MET A 124 20.91 -3.00 -23.97
N PHE A 125 21.53 -3.30 -22.82
CA PHE A 125 22.32 -4.53 -22.72
C PHE A 125 22.10 -5.46 -21.50
N ILE A 126 21.23 -5.17 -20.53
CA ILE A 126 21.16 -6.00 -19.31
C ILE A 126 19.72 -6.36 -18.93
N ASN A 127 19.22 -7.45 -19.54
CA ASN A 127 17.91 -8.05 -19.14
C ASN A 127 18.01 -9.15 -18.04
N MET A 128 19.15 -9.32 -17.37
CA MET A 128 19.40 -10.46 -16.47
C MET A 128 19.28 -10.14 -14.97
N GLU A 129 19.09 -8.88 -14.56
CA GLU A 129 19.10 -8.48 -13.15
C GLU A 129 17.93 -9.06 -12.34
N ASN A 130 16.78 -9.28 -12.97
CA ASN A 130 15.58 -9.78 -12.30
C ASN A 130 15.63 -11.29 -11.99
N ASN A 131 16.37 -12.07 -12.76
CA ASN A 131 16.55 -13.51 -12.50
C ASN A 131 17.31 -13.78 -11.19
N ILE A 132 18.30 -12.95 -10.87
CA ILE A 132 19.07 -13.06 -9.62
C ILE A 132 18.17 -12.79 -8.40
N ASN A 133 17.24 -11.86 -8.50
CA ASN A 133 16.32 -11.54 -7.43
C ASN A 133 15.29 -12.64 -7.17
N LEU A 134 14.80 -13.32 -8.22
CA LEU A 134 13.92 -14.47 -8.09
C LEU A 134 14.65 -15.67 -7.48
N ASN A 135 15.90 -15.93 -7.89
CA ASN A 135 16.72 -17.00 -7.31
C ASN A 135 16.98 -16.76 -5.81
N LYS A 136 17.15 -15.51 -5.38
CA LYS A 136 17.29 -15.19 -3.95
C LYS A 136 16.05 -15.54 -3.13
N LEU A 137 14.87 -15.51 -3.71
CA LEU A 137 13.62 -15.86 -3.03
C LEU A 137 13.55 -17.35 -2.68
N TYR A 138 14.14 -18.22 -3.52
CA TYR A 138 14.17 -19.68 -3.35
C TYR A 138 15.47 -20.21 -2.72
N ASN A 139 16.35 -19.32 -2.26
CA ASN A 139 17.60 -19.71 -1.65
C ASN A 139 17.39 -20.26 -0.23
N ASN A 140 18.33 -21.07 0.28
CA ASN A 140 18.26 -21.77 1.56
C ASN A 140 17.95 -20.83 2.76
N GLN A 141 18.39 -19.59 2.73
CA GLN A 141 18.13 -18.63 3.82
C GLN A 141 16.71 -18.05 3.80
N THR A 142 16.06 -17.97 2.63
CA THR A 142 14.72 -17.38 2.48
C THR A 142 13.61 -18.44 2.42
N PHE A 143 13.99 -19.71 2.41
CA PHE A 143 13.06 -20.86 2.39
C PHE A 143 12.05 -20.81 3.56
N LEU A 144 12.49 -20.48 4.77
CA LEU A 144 11.60 -20.36 5.93
C LEU A 144 10.52 -19.28 5.74
N ILE A 145 10.89 -18.12 5.19
CA ILE A 145 9.94 -17.04 4.91
C ILE A 145 8.93 -17.48 3.86
N MET A 146 9.38 -18.18 2.82
CA MET A 146 8.50 -18.69 1.77
C MET A 146 7.50 -19.71 2.31
N MET A 147 7.94 -20.65 3.16
CA MET A 147 7.06 -21.63 3.81
C MET A 147 6.02 -20.95 4.71
N MET A 148 6.41 -19.93 5.48
CA MET A 148 5.49 -19.15 6.30
C MET A 148 4.43 -18.45 5.45
N MET A 149 4.80 -17.89 4.30
CA MET A 149 3.85 -17.24 3.37
C MET A 149 2.87 -18.25 2.77
N ILE A 150 3.31 -19.44 2.40
CA ILE A 150 2.43 -20.50 1.86
C ILE A 150 1.42 -20.94 2.92
N ILE A 151 1.85 -21.17 4.15
CA ILE A 151 0.97 -21.54 5.26
C ILE A 151 -0.06 -20.44 5.52
N TYR A 152 0.37 -19.17 5.54
CA TYR A 152 -0.53 -18.03 5.73
C TYR A 152 -1.58 -17.92 4.61
N LEU A 153 -1.18 -18.11 3.36
CA LEU A 153 -2.11 -18.10 2.23
C LEU A 153 -3.12 -19.26 2.32
N PHE A 154 -2.67 -20.44 2.76
CA PHE A 154 -3.55 -21.58 2.95
C PHE A 154 -4.59 -21.33 4.05
N ILE A 155 -4.18 -20.79 5.19
CA ILE A 155 -5.09 -20.42 6.28
C ILE A 155 -6.08 -19.36 5.84
N ALA A 156 -5.61 -18.32 5.13
CA ALA A 156 -6.47 -17.26 4.60
C ALA A 156 -7.52 -17.81 3.64
N LEU A 157 -7.15 -18.74 2.77
CA LEU A 157 -8.06 -19.37 1.82
C LEU A 157 -9.14 -20.18 2.54
N ILE A 158 -8.78 -20.99 3.55
CA ILE A 158 -9.75 -21.75 4.35
C ILE A 158 -10.70 -20.80 5.09
N ALA A 159 -10.17 -19.72 5.67
CA ALA A 159 -10.99 -18.74 6.37
C ALA A 159 -12.01 -18.08 5.43
N VAL A 160 -11.58 -17.65 4.23
CA VAL A 160 -12.47 -17.06 3.23
C VAL A 160 -13.55 -18.04 2.81
N VAL A 161 -13.22 -19.30 2.52
CA VAL A 161 -14.18 -20.33 2.13
C VAL A 161 -15.21 -20.56 3.24
N LYS A 162 -14.80 -20.57 4.51
CA LYS A 162 -15.73 -20.71 5.65
C LYS A 162 -16.64 -19.49 5.83
N ILE A 163 -16.13 -18.28 5.61
CA ILE A 163 -16.91 -17.04 5.75
C ILE A 163 -17.91 -16.90 4.59
N THR A 164 -17.51 -17.27 3.38
CA THR A 164 -18.38 -17.19 2.19
C THR A 164 -19.37 -18.34 2.06
N ASN A 165 -19.31 -19.35 2.94
CA ASN A 165 -20.24 -20.48 2.90
C ASN A 165 -21.60 -20.04 3.44
N ILE A 166 -22.51 -19.69 2.54
CA ILE A 166 -23.84 -19.07 2.77
C ILE A 166 -24.91 -20.11 3.18
N MET A 167 -24.53 -21.35 3.50
CA MET A 167 -25.49 -22.40 3.91
C MET A 167 -26.29 -22.06 5.19
N SER A 168 -25.88 -21.04 5.93
CA SER A 168 -26.53 -20.61 7.19
C SER A 168 -27.55 -19.48 7.05
N GLY A 169 -28.02 -19.16 5.84
CA GLY A 169 -29.07 -18.14 5.61
C GLY A 169 -28.54 -16.74 5.30
N PRO A 170 -29.41 -15.86 4.76
CA PRO A 170 -29.01 -14.50 4.44
C PRO A 170 -28.70 -13.70 5.70
N LEU A 171 -27.63 -12.89 5.63
CA LEU A 171 -27.30 -11.89 6.63
C LEU A 171 -28.43 -10.85 6.69
N ARG A 172 -29.46 -11.13 7.49
CA ARG A 172 -30.56 -10.21 7.72
C ARG A 172 -30.26 -9.44 9.00
N MET A 173 -30.27 -8.11 8.91
CA MET A 173 -30.25 -7.28 10.11
C MET A 173 -31.44 -7.70 11.00
N SER A 174 -31.15 -8.11 12.22
CA SER A 174 -32.17 -8.21 13.26
C SER A 174 -32.61 -6.78 13.59
N ILE A 175 -33.85 -6.47 13.21
CA ILE A 175 -34.53 -5.24 13.64
C ILE A 175 -34.81 -5.35 15.14
#